data_1041f020176bc92c4fe4a512227f78fa
#
_entry.id   1041f020176bc92c4fe4a512227f78fa
#
_cell.length_a   1.000
_cell.length_b   1.000
_cell.length_c   1.000
_cell.angle_alpha   90.00
_cell.angle_beta   90.00
_cell.angle_gamma   90.00
#
_symmetry.space_group_name_H-M   'P 1'
#
loop_
_entity.id
_entity.type
_entity.pdbx_description
1 polymer ?
#
loop_
_entity_poly.entity_id
_entity_poly.type
_entity_poly.pdbx_seq_one_letter_code
_entity_poly.pdbx_strand_id
1 'polypeptide(L)'
;MAYVRVSSAEQNLDRQLEAVGEYDRIFRDKISGSSRAKRTGLAELMTYVREGDLVKVASMDRLGRDTRDLYAIVDELTDKVCAVQFVSEQITVDKSGTSPVDGLMLGILAAFAEFERRRIGERQAEGIALAKARGKYVQAPKLSDTDVEQAKAMVDMGIPKSEVARTLGVSRQTLYTPLGRIASI
;
A
#
# COMPACT_ATOMS: atom_id res chain seq x y z
N MET A 1 -2.34 -24.62 4.17
CA MET A 1 -1.66 -23.42 4.74
C MET A 1 -2.29 -22.14 4.23
N ALA A 2 -2.04 -20.96 4.85
CA ALA A 2 -2.63 -19.70 4.46
C ALA A 2 -1.57 -18.64 4.17
N TYR A 3 -1.82 -17.79 3.16
CA TYR A 3 -1.06 -16.58 2.92
C TYR A 3 -1.95 -15.35 3.10
N VAL A 4 -1.49 -14.38 3.88
CA VAL A 4 -2.19 -13.12 4.12
C VAL A 4 -1.28 -11.92 3.89
N ARG A 5 -1.84 -10.87 3.30
CA ARG A 5 -1.15 -9.61 3.05
C ARG A 5 -1.95 -8.45 3.61
N VAL A 6 -1.39 -7.75 4.60
CA VAL A 6 -2.08 -6.65 5.29
C VAL A 6 -1.39 -5.31 5.04
N SER A 7 -2.18 -4.26 4.84
CA SER A 7 -1.77 -2.90 5.08
C SER A 7 -1.91 -2.61 6.57
N SER A 8 -1.27 -1.63 7.11
CA SER A 8 -1.06 -1.31 8.54
C SER A 8 -2.24 -1.41 9.54
N ALA A 9 -3.43 -1.87 9.15
CA ALA A 9 -4.60 -1.98 10.03
C ALA A 9 -4.87 -3.44 10.41
N GLU A 10 -4.87 -3.74 11.69
CA GLU A 10 -5.16 -5.06 12.29
C GLU A 10 -6.53 -5.63 11.88
N GLN A 11 -7.55 -4.77 11.73
CA GLN A 11 -8.90 -5.18 11.31
C GLN A 11 -8.97 -5.92 9.95
N ASN A 12 -8.00 -5.69 9.04
CA ASN A 12 -7.95 -6.38 7.76
C ASN A 12 -7.32 -7.78 7.85
N LEU A 13 -6.55 -8.06 8.90
CA LEU A 13 -5.97 -9.37 9.12
C LEU A 13 -7.03 -10.37 9.56
N ASP A 14 -7.83 -10.01 10.58
CA ASP A 14 -8.84 -10.89 11.15
C ASP A 14 -9.87 -11.32 10.10
N ARG A 15 -10.32 -10.40 9.25
CA ARG A 15 -11.22 -10.70 8.13
C ARG A 15 -10.60 -11.67 7.11
N GLN A 16 -9.30 -11.54 6.81
CA GLN A 16 -8.65 -12.46 5.90
C GLN A 16 -8.50 -13.84 6.53
N LEU A 17 -8.18 -13.91 7.82
CA LEU A 17 -8.07 -15.17 8.56
C LEU A 17 -9.42 -15.87 8.66
N GLU A 18 -10.48 -15.13 8.95
CA GLU A 18 -11.85 -15.65 8.98
C GLU A 18 -12.26 -16.20 7.60
N ALA A 19 -11.97 -15.47 6.52
CA ALA A 19 -12.28 -15.90 5.15
C ALA A 19 -11.51 -17.18 4.77
N VAL A 20 -10.24 -17.27 5.11
CA VAL A 20 -9.39 -18.42 4.79
C VAL A 20 -9.79 -19.69 5.58
N GLY A 21 -10.40 -19.51 6.76
CA GLY A 21 -10.82 -20.61 7.63
C GLY A 21 -9.65 -21.41 8.21
N GLU A 22 -9.79 -22.74 8.28
CA GLU A 22 -8.76 -23.61 8.87
C GLU A 22 -7.48 -23.68 8.03
N TYR A 23 -6.34 -23.63 8.70
CA TYR A 23 -5.00 -23.76 8.12
C TYR A 23 -3.99 -24.29 9.15
N ASP A 24 -3.00 -25.06 8.72
CA ASP A 24 -1.94 -25.59 9.58
C ASP A 24 -0.85 -24.54 9.84
N ARG A 25 -0.54 -23.71 8.84
CA ARG A 25 0.50 -22.67 8.91
C ARG A 25 0.08 -21.42 8.15
N ILE A 26 0.51 -20.26 8.68
CA ILE A 26 0.22 -18.96 8.09
C ILE A 26 1.53 -18.21 7.74
N PHE A 27 1.55 -17.59 6.56
CA PHE A 27 2.60 -16.71 6.07
C PHE A 27 2.04 -15.30 5.91
N ARG A 28 2.75 -14.30 6.44
CA ARG A 28 2.25 -12.93 6.54
C ARG A 28 3.20 -11.92 5.94
N ASP A 29 2.67 -11.02 5.12
CA ASP A 29 3.37 -9.83 4.67
C ASP A 29 2.65 -8.57 5.13
N LYS A 30 3.42 -7.64 5.73
CA LYS A 30 2.92 -6.32 6.13
C LYS A 30 3.42 -5.26 5.14
N ILE A 31 2.49 -4.57 4.47
CA ILE A 31 2.83 -3.48 3.55
C ILE A 31 2.80 -2.17 4.34
N SER A 32 3.96 -1.54 4.53
CA SER A 32 4.06 -0.15 4.94
C SER A 32 4.15 0.75 3.71
N GLY A 33 3.37 1.84 3.69
CA GLY A 33 3.02 2.66 2.52
C GLY A 33 4.16 3.34 1.74
N SER A 34 5.44 3.13 2.02
CA SER A 34 6.54 3.82 1.32
C SER A 34 7.69 2.92 0.88
N SER A 35 7.73 1.67 1.26
CA SER A 35 8.82 0.78 0.84
C SER A 35 8.29 -0.32 -0.07
N ARG A 36 9.06 -0.66 -1.11
CA ARG A 36 9.02 -1.96 -1.77
C ARG A 36 9.39 -3.03 -0.73
N ALA A 37 8.55 -3.20 0.29
CA ALA A 37 8.77 -4.16 1.35
C ALA A 37 9.03 -5.52 0.71
N LYS A 38 10.15 -6.12 1.03
CA LYS A 38 10.45 -7.49 0.66
C LYS A 38 9.29 -8.33 1.18
N ARG A 39 8.63 -9.07 0.30
CA ARG A 39 7.56 -10.01 0.64
C ARG A 39 8.18 -11.24 1.28
N THR A 40 8.65 -11.08 2.52
CA THR A 40 9.35 -12.14 3.27
C THR A 40 8.44 -13.32 3.53
N GLY A 41 7.17 -13.07 3.86
CA GLY A 41 6.17 -14.11 4.08
C GLY A 41 5.88 -14.90 2.81
N LEU A 42 5.81 -14.25 1.63
CA LEU A 42 5.68 -14.97 0.36
C LEU A 42 6.93 -15.80 0.04
N ALA A 43 8.13 -15.25 0.25
CA ALA A 43 9.37 -15.97 0.02
C ALA A 43 9.50 -17.20 0.95
N GLU A 44 9.10 -17.05 2.21
CA GLU A 44 9.02 -18.17 3.15
C GLU A 44 8.00 -19.22 2.70
N LEU A 45 6.80 -18.81 2.26
CA LEU A 45 5.79 -19.69 1.69
C LEU A 45 6.38 -20.48 0.52
N MET A 46 6.97 -19.79 -0.46
CA MET A 46 7.57 -20.40 -1.65
C MET A 46 8.65 -21.43 -1.30
N THR A 47 9.40 -21.22 -0.24
CA THR A 47 10.43 -22.17 0.23
C THR A 47 9.83 -23.35 0.99
N TYR A 48 8.69 -23.13 1.64
CA TYR A 48 8.07 -24.10 2.55
C TYR A 48 7.14 -25.09 1.84
N VAL A 49 6.43 -24.65 0.81
CA VAL A 49 5.42 -25.48 0.10
C VAL A 49 6.03 -26.73 -0.52
N ARG A 50 5.27 -27.80 -0.50
CA ARG A 50 5.60 -29.11 -1.05
C ARG A 50 4.49 -29.64 -1.94
N GLU A 51 4.80 -30.64 -2.73
CA GLU A 51 3.82 -31.37 -3.53
C GLU A 51 2.60 -31.80 -2.70
N GLY A 52 1.41 -31.55 -3.23
CA GLY A 52 0.13 -31.87 -2.60
C GLY A 52 -0.36 -30.84 -1.58
N ASP A 53 0.40 -29.77 -1.30
CA ASP A 53 -0.02 -28.72 -0.38
C ASP A 53 -1.13 -27.85 -1.00
N LEU A 54 -2.04 -27.36 -0.14
CA LEU A 54 -3.05 -26.37 -0.49
C LEU A 54 -2.71 -25.02 0.13
N VAL A 55 -2.49 -24.03 -0.72
CA VAL A 55 -2.27 -22.62 -0.34
C VAL A 55 -3.59 -21.85 -0.45
N LYS A 56 -4.17 -21.44 0.67
CA LYS A 56 -5.40 -20.64 0.72
C LYS A 56 -5.06 -19.16 0.80
N VAL A 57 -5.72 -18.36 -0.01
CA VAL A 57 -5.61 -16.89 -0.03
C VAL A 57 -7.01 -16.30 -0.02
N ALA A 58 -7.23 -15.24 0.75
CA ALA A 58 -8.57 -14.64 0.86
C ALA A 58 -9.11 -14.15 -0.49
N SER A 59 -8.25 -13.52 -1.32
CA SER A 59 -8.62 -13.04 -2.67
C SER A 59 -7.37 -12.85 -3.54
N MET A 60 -7.57 -12.79 -4.86
CA MET A 60 -6.47 -12.63 -5.84
C MET A 60 -5.63 -11.37 -5.59
N ASP A 61 -6.27 -10.25 -5.21
CA ASP A 61 -5.59 -9.00 -4.91
C ASP A 61 -4.73 -9.05 -3.63
N ARG A 62 -4.87 -10.08 -2.81
CA ARG A 62 -4.01 -10.34 -1.65
C ARG A 62 -2.76 -11.12 -2.02
N LEU A 63 -2.80 -11.93 -3.07
CA LEU A 63 -1.64 -12.67 -3.55
C LEU A 63 -0.80 -11.83 -4.51
N GLY A 64 -1.36 -11.36 -5.62
CA GLY A 64 -0.69 -10.54 -6.62
C GLY A 64 -0.75 -9.03 -6.30
N ARG A 65 0.20 -8.25 -6.83
CA ARG A 65 0.16 -6.78 -6.85
C ARG A 65 -0.53 -6.27 -8.11
N ASP A 66 -0.34 -6.97 -9.19
CA ASP A 66 -0.95 -6.80 -10.49
C ASP A 66 -1.17 -8.17 -11.13
N THR A 67 -1.77 -8.19 -12.30
CA THR A 67 -2.10 -9.41 -13.03
C THR A 67 -0.86 -10.26 -13.33
N ARG A 68 0.26 -9.63 -13.73
CA ARG A 68 1.51 -10.33 -14.08
C ARG A 68 2.13 -10.99 -12.84
N ASP A 69 2.20 -10.24 -11.72
CA ASP A 69 2.72 -10.74 -10.43
C ASP A 69 1.86 -11.92 -9.94
N LEU A 70 0.53 -11.82 -10.06
CA LEU A 70 -0.38 -12.90 -9.70
C LEU A 70 -0.11 -14.17 -10.49
N TYR A 71 -0.03 -14.06 -11.83
CA TYR A 71 0.27 -15.22 -12.68
C TYR A 71 1.62 -15.85 -12.36
N ALA A 72 2.67 -15.05 -12.21
CA ALA A 72 4.00 -15.57 -11.89
C ALA A 72 4.03 -16.33 -10.58
N ILE A 73 3.32 -15.84 -9.54
CA ILE A 73 3.24 -16.50 -8.24
C ILE A 73 2.42 -17.80 -8.33
N VAL A 74 1.28 -17.79 -9.03
CA VAL A 74 0.44 -18.97 -9.19
C VAL A 74 1.17 -20.04 -9.99
N ASP A 75 1.84 -19.66 -11.07
CA ASP A 75 2.64 -20.55 -11.91
C ASP A 75 3.77 -21.21 -11.11
N GLU A 76 4.54 -20.42 -10.34
CA GLU A 76 5.59 -20.97 -9.46
C GLU A 76 5.06 -21.94 -8.40
N LEU A 77 3.90 -21.65 -7.80
CA LEU A 77 3.29 -22.55 -6.81
C LEU A 77 2.78 -23.85 -7.45
N THR A 78 2.10 -23.72 -8.59
CA THR A 78 1.58 -24.89 -9.30
C THR A 78 2.69 -25.75 -9.91
N ASP A 79 3.81 -25.17 -10.32
CA ASP A 79 5.00 -25.91 -10.76
C ASP A 79 5.59 -26.79 -9.65
N LYS A 80 5.40 -26.41 -8.40
CA LYS A 80 5.72 -27.26 -7.22
C LYS A 80 4.62 -28.30 -6.89
N VAL A 81 3.66 -28.46 -7.81
CA VAL A 81 2.52 -29.38 -7.63
C VAL A 81 1.68 -29.03 -6.39
N CYS A 82 1.59 -27.73 -6.06
CA CYS A 82 0.72 -27.20 -5.02
C CYS A 82 -0.57 -26.69 -5.63
N ALA A 83 -1.68 -26.78 -4.89
CA ALA A 83 -2.93 -26.12 -5.26
C ALA A 83 -3.02 -24.73 -4.61
N VAL A 84 -3.55 -23.75 -5.34
CA VAL A 84 -3.82 -22.38 -4.84
C VAL A 84 -5.31 -22.13 -4.86
N GLN A 85 -5.90 -21.87 -3.69
CA GLN A 85 -7.31 -21.55 -3.54
C GLN A 85 -7.53 -20.07 -3.22
N PHE A 86 -8.29 -19.40 -4.07
CA PHE A 86 -8.80 -18.05 -3.85
C PHE A 86 -10.22 -18.15 -3.29
N VAL A 87 -10.36 -17.86 -1.99
CA VAL A 87 -11.61 -18.14 -1.27
C VAL A 87 -12.76 -17.24 -1.71
N SER A 88 -12.51 -15.94 -1.87
CA SER A 88 -13.53 -14.97 -2.30
C SER A 88 -14.05 -15.25 -3.70
N GLU A 89 -13.18 -15.66 -4.61
CA GLU A 89 -13.51 -15.96 -5.98
C GLU A 89 -13.99 -17.40 -6.18
N GLN A 90 -13.84 -18.27 -5.15
CA GLN A 90 -14.18 -19.70 -5.18
C GLN A 90 -13.43 -20.46 -6.28
N ILE A 91 -12.20 -20.09 -6.55
CA ILE A 91 -11.34 -20.69 -7.59
C ILE A 91 -10.20 -21.44 -6.92
N THR A 92 -9.96 -22.65 -7.40
CA THR A 92 -8.77 -23.45 -7.05
C THR A 92 -7.99 -23.75 -8.31
N VAL A 93 -6.71 -23.42 -8.31
CA VAL A 93 -5.78 -23.65 -9.43
C VAL A 93 -4.77 -24.69 -8.99
N ASP A 94 -4.64 -25.76 -9.75
CA ASP A 94 -3.62 -26.80 -9.56
C ASP A 94 -3.06 -27.27 -10.93
N LYS A 95 -1.95 -27.98 -10.91
CA LYS A 95 -1.32 -28.49 -12.16
C LYS A 95 -2.05 -29.68 -12.77
N SER A 96 -2.84 -30.40 -11.99
CA SER A 96 -3.53 -31.62 -12.43
C SER A 96 -4.84 -31.36 -13.14
N GLY A 97 -5.43 -30.19 -12.92
CA GLY A 97 -6.79 -29.86 -13.33
C GLY A 97 -7.00 -28.50 -13.97
N THR A 98 -5.92 -27.74 -14.26
CA THR A 98 -6.08 -26.45 -14.94
C THR A 98 -6.54 -26.71 -16.37
N SER A 99 -7.85 -26.92 -16.53
CA SER A 99 -8.50 -26.85 -17.82
C SER A 99 -8.08 -25.53 -18.48
N PRO A 100 -7.88 -25.48 -19.80
CA PRO A 100 -7.67 -24.22 -20.51
C PRO A 100 -8.72 -23.14 -20.17
N VAL A 101 -9.90 -23.59 -19.76
CA VAL A 101 -11.01 -22.74 -19.29
C VAL A 101 -10.70 -22.09 -17.94
N ASP A 102 -10.08 -22.81 -17.00
CA ASP A 102 -9.72 -22.25 -15.67
C ASP A 102 -8.63 -21.19 -15.78
N GLY A 103 -7.64 -21.43 -16.64
CA GLY A 103 -6.61 -20.43 -16.98
C GLY A 103 -7.21 -19.18 -17.62
N LEU A 104 -8.17 -19.34 -18.53
CA LEU A 104 -8.88 -18.23 -19.14
C LEU A 104 -9.72 -17.47 -18.10
N MET A 105 -10.45 -18.18 -17.24
CA MET A 105 -11.25 -17.58 -16.16
C MET A 105 -10.39 -16.82 -15.18
N LEU A 106 -9.25 -17.37 -14.77
CA LEU A 106 -8.27 -16.67 -13.94
C LEU A 106 -7.82 -15.35 -14.60
N GLY A 107 -7.52 -15.38 -15.91
CA GLY A 107 -7.15 -14.21 -16.71
C GLY A 107 -8.24 -13.15 -16.75
N ILE A 108 -9.47 -13.53 -16.99
CA ILE A 108 -10.62 -12.62 -17.03
C ILE A 108 -10.85 -11.98 -15.66
N LEU A 109 -10.84 -12.77 -14.59
CA LEU A 109 -11.08 -12.27 -13.24
C LEU A 109 -9.94 -11.36 -12.76
N ALA A 110 -8.69 -11.68 -13.08
CA ALA A 110 -7.56 -10.82 -12.78
C ALA A 110 -7.63 -9.50 -13.53
N ALA A 111 -7.99 -9.51 -14.83
CA ALA A 111 -8.20 -8.31 -15.62
C ALA A 111 -9.36 -7.46 -15.10
N PHE A 112 -10.46 -8.09 -14.67
CA PHE A 112 -11.59 -7.40 -14.06
C PHE A 112 -11.22 -6.77 -12.71
N ALA A 113 -10.48 -7.47 -11.86
CA ALA A 113 -10.01 -6.95 -10.59
C ALA A 113 -9.06 -5.74 -10.78
N GLU A 114 -8.22 -5.77 -11.80
CA GLU A 114 -7.37 -4.62 -12.16
C GLU A 114 -8.18 -3.44 -12.68
N PHE A 115 -9.19 -3.67 -13.50
CA PHE A 115 -10.09 -2.63 -14.00
C PHE A 115 -10.85 -1.95 -12.84
N GLU A 116 -11.42 -2.70 -11.91
CA GLU A 116 -12.11 -2.14 -10.74
C GLU A 116 -11.15 -1.32 -9.85
N ARG A 117 -9.92 -1.79 -9.67
CA ARG A 117 -8.89 -1.06 -8.90
C ARG A 117 -8.55 0.27 -9.55
N ARG A 118 -8.38 0.32 -10.87
CA ARG A 118 -8.15 1.56 -11.63
C ARG A 118 -9.32 2.52 -11.49
N ARG A 119 -10.54 2.04 -11.64
CA ARG A 119 -11.76 2.86 -11.47
C ARG A 119 -11.88 3.47 -10.08
N ILE A 120 -11.54 2.71 -9.03
CA ILE A 120 -11.50 3.23 -7.65
C ILE A 120 -10.46 4.34 -7.52
N GLY A 121 -9.26 4.14 -8.08
CA GLY A 121 -8.19 5.13 -8.09
C GLY A 121 -8.59 6.42 -8.82
N GLU A 122 -9.24 6.33 -9.96
CA GLU A 122 -9.76 7.46 -10.74
C GLU A 122 -10.78 8.28 -9.93
N ARG A 123 -11.79 7.62 -9.36
CA ARG A 123 -12.80 8.29 -8.51
C ARG A 123 -12.16 8.95 -7.28
N GLN A 124 -11.15 8.32 -6.69
CA GLN A 124 -10.44 8.88 -5.56
C GLN A 124 -9.64 10.13 -5.96
N ALA A 125 -8.95 10.08 -7.11
CA ALA A 125 -8.21 11.22 -7.66
C ALA A 125 -9.13 12.40 -7.98
N GLU A 126 -10.29 12.13 -8.61
CA GLU A 126 -11.32 13.14 -8.88
C GLU A 126 -11.87 13.74 -7.57
N GLY A 127 -12.16 12.89 -6.57
CA GLY A 127 -12.62 13.33 -5.26
C GLY A 127 -11.59 14.23 -4.54
N ILE A 128 -10.29 13.90 -4.63
CA ILE A 128 -9.22 14.71 -4.08
C ILE A 128 -9.09 16.05 -4.84
N ALA A 129 -9.20 16.00 -6.18
CA ALA A 129 -9.16 17.22 -7.00
C ALA A 129 -10.29 18.19 -6.66
N LEU A 130 -11.52 17.68 -6.55
CA LEU A 130 -12.69 18.46 -6.12
C LEU A 130 -12.54 19.00 -4.70
N ALA A 131 -12.00 18.22 -3.77
CA ALA A 131 -11.77 18.64 -2.40
C ALA A 131 -10.68 19.72 -2.32
N LYS A 132 -9.61 19.63 -3.14
CA LYS A 132 -8.60 20.68 -3.27
C LYS A 132 -9.19 21.96 -3.85
N ALA A 133 -10.01 21.85 -4.90
CA ALA A 133 -10.69 23.01 -5.50
C ALA A 133 -11.63 23.72 -4.51
N ARG A 134 -12.22 22.99 -3.57
CA ARG A 134 -13.06 23.53 -2.48
C ARG A 134 -12.25 24.03 -1.27
N GLY A 135 -10.92 24.08 -1.37
CA GLY A 135 -10.04 24.54 -0.29
C GLY A 135 -9.91 23.62 0.91
N LYS A 136 -10.41 22.36 0.81
CA LYS A 136 -10.45 21.41 1.96
C LYS A 136 -9.05 20.99 2.44
N TYR A 137 -8.01 21.20 1.62
CA TYR A 137 -6.61 20.92 1.94
C TYR A 137 -5.74 22.18 2.05
N VAL A 138 -6.36 23.36 2.03
CA VAL A 138 -5.63 24.62 2.30
C VAL A 138 -5.41 24.66 3.81
N GLN A 139 -4.21 24.30 4.24
CA GLN A 139 -3.78 24.55 5.61
C GLN A 139 -3.49 26.03 5.76
N ALA A 140 -4.03 26.65 6.80
CA ALA A 140 -3.63 27.99 7.17
C ALA A 140 -2.09 28.02 7.35
N PRO A 141 -1.41 29.08 6.91
CA PRO A 141 0.02 29.21 7.14
C PRO A 141 0.31 29.07 8.62
N LYS A 142 1.31 28.25 8.97
CA LYS A 142 1.71 28.01 10.38
C LYS A 142 2.32 29.25 11.03
N LEU A 143 2.70 30.24 10.24
CA LEU A 143 3.20 31.55 10.66
C LEU A 143 2.30 32.60 10.01
N SER A 144 1.83 33.55 10.82
CA SER A 144 1.17 34.76 10.33
C SER A 144 2.19 35.69 9.68
N ASP A 145 1.71 36.68 8.92
CA ASP A 145 2.60 37.68 8.33
C ASP A 145 3.39 38.48 9.41
N THR A 146 2.76 38.69 10.57
CA THR A 146 3.41 39.32 11.74
C THR A 146 4.51 38.43 12.33
N ASP A 147 4.30 37.10 12.39
CA ASP A 147 5.33 36.15 12.86
C ASP A 147 6.52 36.12 11.91
N VAL A 148 6.26 36.22 10.60
CA VAL A 148 7.31 36.28 9.56
C VAL A 148 8.14 37.55 9.67
N GLU A 149 7.50 38.71 9.91
CA GLU A 149 8.21 39.98 10.13
C GLU A 149 9.03 39.95 11.42
N GLN A 150 8.48 39.42 12.50
CA GLN A 150 9.20 39.24 13.76
C GLN A 150 10.40 38.31 13.57
N ALA A 151 10.22 37.18 12.84
CA ALA A 151 11.30 36.24 12.54
C ALA A 151 12.44 36.91 11.76
N LYS A 152 12.13 37.80 10.80
CA LYS A 152 13.14 38.56 10.05
C LYS A 152 13.91 39.49 10.97
N ALA A 153 13.22 40.30 11.77
CA ALA A 153 13.86 41.22 12.70
C ALA A 153 14.82 40.50 13.66
N MET A 154 14.42 39.35 14.17
CA MET A 154 15.28 38.53 15.04
C MET A 154 16.52 37.97 14.31
N VAL A 155 16.38 37.54 13.05
CA VAL A 155 17.51 37.07 12.24
C VAL A 155 18.45 38.24 11.90
N ASP A 156 17.94 39.42 11.58
CA ASP A 156 18.73 40.62 11.28
C ASP A 156 19.49 41.10 12.52
N MET A 157 18.97 40.89 13.72
CA MET A 157 19.68 41.10 15.00
C MET A 157 20.76 40.02 15.28
N GLY A 158 20.97 39.08 14.39
CA GLY A 158 21.99 38.04 14.53
C GLY A 158 21.55 36.80 15.32
N ILE A 159 20.27 36.68 15.70
CA ILE A 159 19.78 35.51 16.42
C ILE A 159 19.76 34.29 15.48
N PRO A 160 20.34 33.14 15.90
CA PRO A 160 20.36 31.94 15.07
C PRO A 160 18.95 31.49 14.67
N LYS A 161 18.75 31.14 13.39
CA LYS A 161 17.44 30.67 12.87
C LYS A 161 16.87 29.49 13.64
N SER A 162 17.70 28.67 14.27
CA SER A 162 17.27 27.56 15.13
C SER A 162 16.59 28.06 16.42
N GLU A 163 17.02 29.19 16.94
CA GLU A 163 16.48 29.80 18.14
C GLU A 163 15.18 30.54 17.82
N VAL A 164 15.17 31.29 16.70
CA VAL A 164 13.96 31.92 16.17
C VAL A 164 12.83 30.88 15.94
N ALA A 165 13.13 29.72 15.34
CA ALA A 165 12.15 28.66 15.14
C ALA A 165 11.60 28.13 16.47
N ARG A 166 12.44 28.03 17.49
CA ARG A 166 12.05 27.60 18.84
C ARG A 166 11.14 28.61 19.50
N THR A 167 11.47 29.88 19.39
CA THR A 167 10.70 30.99 19.96
C THR A 167 9.30 31.11 19.36
N LEU A 168 9.18 30.87 18.04
CA LEU A 168 7.90 30.88 17.33
C LEU A 168 7.16 29.55 17.37
N GLY A 169 7.67 28.53 18.06
CA GLY A 169 7.03 27.23 18.21
C GLY A 169 6.87 26.43 16.92
N VAL A 170 7.71 26.69 15.90
CA VAL A 170 7.65 26.04 14.59
C VAL A 170 8.90 25.22 14.28
N SER A 171 8.77 24.29 13.29
CA SER A 171 9.94 23.59 12.80
C SER A 171 10.86 24.54 12.00
N ARG A 172 12.16 24.24 11.97
CA ARG A 172 13.12 24.99 11.12
C ARG A 172 12.66 25.07 9.68
N GLN A 173 12.13 23.98 9.14
CA GLN A 173 11.65 23.91 7.76
C GLN A 173 10.46 24.83 7.51
N THR A 174 9.57 24.99 8.49
CA THR A 174 8.44 25.93 8.43
C THR A 174 8.93 27.39 8.42
N LEU A 175 9.99 27.70 9.15
CA LEU A 175 10.60 29.06 9.18
C LEU A 175 11.35 29.35 7.89
N TYR A 176 12.07 28.38 7.31
CA TYR A 176 12.85 28.61 6.07
C TYR A 176 11.98 28.84 4.84
N THR A 177 10.78 28.33 4.77
CA THR A 177 9.89 28.50 3.62
C THR A 177 9.51 29.93 3.36
N PRO A 178 9.05 30.76 4.33
CA PRO A 178 8.79 32.17 4.13
C PRO A 178 10.06 33.03 4.05
N LEU A 179 11.13 32.68 4.80
CA LEU A 179 12.39 33.44 4.77
C LEU A 179 13.19 33.19 3.48
N GLY A 180 13.10 32.02 2.86
CA GLY A 180 13.80 31.70 1.60
C GLY A 180 13.17 32.30 0.36
N ARG A 181 11.88 32.65 0.37
CA ARG A 181 11.20 33.32 -0.75
C ARG A 181 11.65 34.80 -0.94
N ILE A 182 12.37 35.36 0.01
CA ILE A 182 12.77 36.78 0.03
C ILE A 182 14.25 36.95 -0.32
N ALA A 183 15.07 35.88 -0.23
CA ALA A 183 16.48 35.93 -0.63
C ALA A 183 16.73 35.82 -2.15
N SER A 184 15.68 35.88 -2.98
CA SER A 184 15.72 35.74 -4.45
C SER A 184 15.17 37.01 -5.16
N ILE A 185 15.34 38.21 -4.55
CA ILE A 185 15.14 39.50 -5.23
C ILE A 185 16.43 40.29 -5.12
#